data_83d785c02200d44d48b79231bb514357
#
_entry.id   83d785c02200d44d48b79231bb514357
#
_cell.length_a   1.000
_cell.length_b   1.000
_cell.length_c   1.000
_cell.angle_alpha   90.00
_cell.angle_beta   90.00
_cell.angle_gamma   90.00
#
_symmetry.space_group_name_H-M   'P 1'
#
loop_
_entity.id
_entity.type
_entity.pdbx_description
1 polymer ?
#
loop_
_entity_poly.entity_id
_entity_poly.type
_entity_poly.pdbx_seq_one_letter_code
_entity_poly.pdbx_strand_id
1 'polypeptide(L)' 'MLLDYVLGSIVTIVIMAYLVYALINPERF' A
#
# COMPACT_ATOMS: atom_id res chain seq x y z
N MET A 1 -8.02 -17.25 8.55
CA MET A 1 -9.18 -16.82 8.78
C MET A 1 -9.42 -15.36 8.50
N LEU A 2 -10.42 -14.78 9.12
CA LEU A 2 -10.78 -13.42 8.77
C LEU A 2 -9.67 -12.44 9.11
N LEU A 3 -9.03 -12.64 10.22
CA LEU A 3 -7.97 -11.72 10.63
C LEU A 3 -6.84 -11.68 9.62
N ASP A 4 -6.50 -12.82 9.09
CA ASP A 4 -5.42 -12.87 8.11
C ASP A 4 -5.83 -12.14 6.85
N TYR A 5 -7.07 -12.27 6.49
CA TYR A 5 -7.55 -11.61 5.28
C TYR A 5 -7.51 -10.10 5.47
N VAL A 6 -7.94 -9.64 6.62
CA VAL A 6 -7.99 -8.21 6.89
C VAL A 6 -6.58 -7.64 6.90
N LEU A 7 -5.66 -8.34 7.54
CA LEU A 7 -4.28 -7.87 7.60
C LEU A 7 -3.68 -7.79 6.20
N GLY A 8 -3.90 -8.82 5.41
CA GLY A 8 -3.36 -8.82 4.06
C GLY A 8 -3.93 -7.70 3.22
N SER A 9 -5.21 -7.41 3.42
CA SER A 9 -5.86 -6.35 2.66
C SER A 9 -5.26 -5.00 3.01
N ILE A 10 -5.07 -4.76 4.29
CA ILE A 10 -4.51 -3.48 4.72
C ILE A 10 -3.11 -3.29 4.16
N VAL A 11 -2.29 -4.32 4.25
CA VAL A 11 -0.93 -4.23 3.75
C VAL A 11 -0.93 -3.97 2.25
N THR A 12 -1.80 -4.66 1.54
CA THR A 12 -1.87 -4.49 0.11
C THR A 12 -2.24 -3.06 -0.26
N ILE A 13 -3.20 -2.51 0.44
CA ILE A 13 -3.64 -1.14 0.16
C ILE A 13 -2.50 -0.16 0.44
N VAL A 14 -1.78 -0.38 1.51
CA VAL A 14 -0.69 0.52 1.86
C VAL A 14 0.39 0.50 0.78
N ILE A 15 0.74 -0.69 0.32
CA ILE A 15 1.76 -0.82 -0.71
C ILE A 15 1.30 -0.16 -2.00
N MET A 16 0.05 -0.37 -2.36
CA MET A 16 -0.47 0.24 -3.57
C MET A 16 -0.47 1.74 -3.47
N ALA A 17 -0.88 2.25 -2.34
CA ALA A 17 -0.92 3.69 -2.13
C ALA A 17 0.48 4.28 -2.24
N TYR A 18 1.46 3.56 -1.72
CA TYR A 18 2.83 4.03 -1.79
C TYR A 18 3.31 4.10 -3.23
N LEU A 19 2.97 3.08 -4.01
CA LEU A 19 3.38 3.04 -5.41
C LEU A 19 2.74 4.18 -6.20
N VAL A 20 1.47 4.43 -5.95
CA VAL A 20 0.77 5.50 -6.65
C VAL A 20 1.37 6.85 -6.26
N TYR A 21 1.68 7.00 -4.98
CA TYR A 21 2.26 8.24 -4.51
C TYR A 21 3.62 8.48 -5.19
N ALA A 22 4.41 7.44 -5.31
CA ALA A 22 5.71 7.56 -5.94
C ALA A 22 5.58 7.91 -7.42
N LEU A 23 4.48 7.52 -8.02
CA LEU A 23 4.27 7.81 -9.41
C LEU A 23 3.92 9.29 -9.59
N ILE A 24 3.08 9.81 -8.74
CA ILE A 24 2.65 11.18 -8.84
C ILE A 24 3.71 12.13 -8.32
N ASN A 25 4.33 11.77 -7.22
CA ASN A 25 5.31 12.66 -6.61
C ASN A 25 6.56 11.90 -6.32
N PRO A 26 7.31 11.50 -7.30
CA PRO A 26 8.54 10.72 -7.11
C PRO A 26 9.67 11.55 -6.57
N GLU A 27 9.47 12.32 -5.53
CA GLU A 27 10.50 13.12 -5.03
C GLU A 27 11.14 12.49 -3.93
N ARG A 28 11.70 11.35 -3.98
CA ARG A 28 12.30 10.69 -2.93
C ARG A 28 13.51 11.31 -2.64
N PHE A 29 14.05 12.03 -3.11
CA PHE A 29 15.14 12.86 -2.73
C PHE A 29 15.77 13.41 -3.95
#